data_0d0233e3eb90b321bde0cebb1e2e25d6
#
_entry.id   0d0233e3eb90b321bde0cebb1e2e25d6
#
_cell.length_a   1.000
_cell.length_b   1.000
_cell.length_c   1.000
_cell.angle_alpha   90.00
_cell.angle_beta   90.00
_cell.angle_gamma   90.00
#
_symmetry.space_group_name_H-M   'P 1'
#
loop_
_entity.id
_entity.type
_entity.pdbx_description
1 polymer ?
#
loop_
_entity_poly.entity_id
_entity_poly.type
_entity_poly.pdbx_seq_one_letter_code
_entity_poly.pdbx_strand_id
1 'polypeptide(L)'
;TIVLVGSAPTFPHGAIDPIAELSELAREHGIGFHTDACLGGFVLPWAERLGYPVPPFDFRLPGVTSMSVDTHKYGYAAKGTSVILYRGLDLLHYQYYTIPDWPGGLYFSPTFAGSRPGALSAACWAAMTSIGEQGYLDSTKRILETAVRIKEGIRRIPELHIQGDPLFVVAFASESVDVYKVMDFMSHKKWSLNGLHKPTCVHLCVTLRHTQPGVAERFLADLQEAVEHVKAHPEEKGTMAPIYGMASTMPMRGLVSDMLKKYLDLIFKP
;
A
#
# COMPACT_ATOMS: atom_id res chain seq x y z
N THR A 1 23.57 -9.74 6.23
CA THR A 1 22.14 -9.81 5.82
C THR A 1 21.60 -11.19 6.18
N ILE A 2 20.47 -11.25 6.86
CA ILE A 2 19.81 -12.51 7.26
C ILE A 2 18.49 -12.73 6.53
N VAL A 3 17.90 -11.67 5.96
CA VAL A 3 16.66 -11.71 5.20
C VAL A 3 16.63 -10.56 4.19
N LEU A 4 16.04 -10.80 3.03
CA LEU A 4 15.64 -9.78 2.07
C LEU A 4 14.13 -9.61 2.09
N VAL A 5 13.66 -8.42 1.75
CA VAL A 5 12.22 -8.10 1.61
C VAL A 5 12.00 -7.40 0.29
N GLY A 6 11.00 -7.86 -0.47
CA GLY A 6 10.53 -7.20 -1.68
C GLY A 6 9.03 -7.01 -1.65
N SER A 7 8.53 -5.91 -2.18
CA SER A 7 7.12 -5.53 -2.15
C SER A 7 6.42 -5.76 -3.50
N ALA A 8 5.20 -6.29 -3.45
CA ALA A 8 4.35 -6.56 -4.61
C ALA A 8 2.93 -6.00 -4.42
N PRO A 9 2.68 -4.73 -4.80
CA PRO A 9 3.61 -3.65 -5.10
C PRO A 9 4.04 -2.85 -3.85
N THR A 10 5.02 -1.96 -4.02
CA THR A 10 5.36 -0.96 -3.01
C THR A 10 4.18 -0.02 -2.75
N PHE A 11 3.92 0.32 -1.50
CA PHE A 11 2.85 1.25 -1.14
C PHE A 11 3.04 2.66 -1.75
N PRO A 12 4.25 3.26 -1.76
CA PRO A 12 4.39 4.63 -2.24
C PRO A 12 4.07 4.78 -3.73
N HIS A 13 4.68 3.99 -4.59
CA HIS A 13 4.70 4.23 -6.02
C HIS A 13 3.99 3.16 -6.85
N GLY A 14 3.52 2.08 -6.22
CA GLY A 14 2.86 0.98 -6.90
C GLY A 14 3.79 0.13 -7.79
N ALA A 15 5.10 0.31 -7.66
CA ALA A 15 6.08 -0.49 -8.36
C ALA A 15 6.21 -1.88 -7.71
N ILE A 16 6.35 -2.92 -8.51
CA ILE A 16 6.72 -4.24 -8.01
C ILE A 16 8.24 -4.30 -7.97
N ASP A 17 8.80 -4.63 -6.81
CA ASP A 17 10.23 -4.81 -6.66
C ASP A 17 10.74 -5.98 -7.54
N PRO A 18 12.04 -6.05 -7.87
CA PRO A 18 12.61 -7.13 -8.68
C PRO A 18 12.67 -8.44 -7.88
N ILE A 19 11.47 -9.00 -7.55
CA ILE A 19 11.31 -10.12 -6.61
C ILE A 19 11.98 -11.39 -7.12
N ALA A 20 11.94 -11.63 -8.43
CA ALA A 20 12.56 -12.81 -9.02
C ALA A 20 14.09 -12.80 -8.79
N GLU A 21 14.73 -11.68 -9.06
CA GLU A 21 16.17 -11.48 -8.88
C GLU A 21 16.57 -11.52 -7.40
N LEU A 22 15.77 -10.88 -6.53
CA LEU A 22 15.98 -10.89 -5.08
C LEU A 22 15.78 -12.29 -4.49
N SER A 23 14.80 -13.04 -5.01
CA SER A 23 14.55 -14.44 -4.63
C SER A 23 15.76 -15.33 -4.97
N GLU A 24 16.32 -15.15 -6.17
CA GLU A 24 17.51 -15.92 -6.56
C GLU A 24 18.72 -15.57 -5.70
N LEU A 25 18.96 -14.27 -5.44
CA LEU A 25 20.02 -13.81 -4.55
C LEU A 25 19.87 -14.39 -3.14
N ALA A 26 18.65 -14.41 -2.60
CA ALA A 26 18.39 -15.00 -1.29
C ALA A 26 18.71 -16.51 -1.27
N ARG A 27 18.34 -17.23 -2.33
CA ARG A 27 18.62 -18.65 -2.49
C ARG A 27 20.11 -18.95 -2.58
N GLU A 28 20.87 -18.17 -3.36
CA GLU A 28 22.32 -18.30 -3.50
C GLU A 28 23.05 -18.12 -2.18
N HIS A 29 22.57 -17.20 -1.33
CA HIS A 29 23.17 -16.92 -0.03
C HIS A 29 22.56 -17.70 1.15
N GLY A 30 21.58 -18.57 0.90
CA GLY A 30 20.92 -19.37 1.94
C GLY A 30 20.23 -18.54 3.02
N ILE A 31 19.69 -17.37 2.65
CA ILE A 31 18.97 -16.46 3.55
C ILE A 31 17.47 -16.41 3.24
N GLY A 32 16.67 -15.92 4.21
CA GLY A 32 15.24 -15.76 4.00
C GLY A 32 14.91 -14.67 2.98
N PHE A 33 13.77 -14.85 2.27
CA PHE A 33 13.18 -13.80 1.44
C PHE A 33 11.69 -13.67 1.74
N HIS A 34 11.27 -12.49 2.13
CA HIS A 34 9.87 -12.16 2.38
C HIS A 34 9.28 -11.32 1.26
N THR A 35 8.17 -11.75 0.70
CA THR A 35 7.38 -10.92 -0.21
C THR A 35 6.29 -10.19 0.57
N ASP A 36 6.39 -8.87 0.64
CA ASP A 36 5.30 -8.03 1.14
C ASP A 36 4.28 -7.80 0.03
N ALA A 37 3.24 -8.62 0.01
CA ALA A 37 2.09 -8.49 -0.88
C ALA A 37 0.85 -7.98 -0.14
N CYS A 38 1.04 -7.16 0.89
CA CYS A 38 -0.06 -6.62 1.71
C CYS A 38 -1.10 -5.87 0.87
N LEU A 39 -0.69 -5.20 -0.21
CA LEU A 39 -1.58 -4.57 -1.19
C LEU A 39 -1.95 -5.51 -2.33
N GLY A 40 -0.94 -6.16 -2.93
CA GLY A 40 -1.11 -6.87 -4.18
C GLY A 40 -1.66 -8.28 -4.07
N GLY A 41 -1.60 -8.91 -2.89
CA GLY A 41 -1.99 -10.32 -2.74
C GLY A 41 -3.42 -10.63 -3.15
N PHE A 42 -4.34 -9.66 -3.06
CA PHE A 42 -5.72 -9.77 -3.54
C PHE A 42 -6.00 -9.03 -4.86
N VAL A 43 -4.97 -8.55 -5.56
CA VAL A 43 -5.10 -7.88 -6.86
C VAL A 43 -4.26 -8.56 -7.92
N LEU A 44 -2.98 -8.78 -7.66
CA LEU A 44 -2.02 -9.24 -8.66
C LEU A 44 -2.35 -10.62 -9.25
N PRO A 45 -2.81 -11.64 -8.48
CA PRO A 45 -3.20 -12.94 -9.05
C PRO A 45 -4.36 -12.82 -10.04
N TRP A 46 -5.30 -11.92 -9.77
CA TRP A 46 -6.44 -11.67 -10.65
C TRP A 46 -6.03 -10.82 -11.86
N ALA A 47 -5.11 -9.85 -11.68
CA ALA A 47 -4.55 -9.07 -12.78
C ALA A 47 -3.83 -9.98 -13.78
N GLU A 48 -3.02 -10.93 -13.31
CA GLU A 48 -2.35 -11.95 -14.14
C GLU A 48 -3.38 -12.78 -14.95
N ARG A 49 -4.46 -13.23 -14.31
CA ARG A 49 -5.55 -13.97 -14.98
C ARG A 49 -6.33 -13.11 -15.99
N LEU A 50 -6.35 -11.80 -15.82
CA LEU A 50 -6.94 -10.85 -16.77
C LEU A 50 -5.97 -10.48 -17.91
N GLY A 51 -4.76 -11.06 -17.94
CA GLY A 51 -3.75 -10.84 -18.99
C GLY A 51 -2.87 -9.61 -18.79
N TYR A 52 -2.90 -8.98 -17.61
CA TYR A 52 -1.96 -7.92 -17.29
C TYR A 52 -0.55 -8.48 -17.02
N PRO A 53 0.51 -7.76 -17.39
CA PRO A 53 1.88 -8.21 -17.15
C PRO A 53 2.22 -8.11 -15.66
N VAL A 54 2.10 -9.21 -14.93
CA VAL A 54 2.48 -9.32 -13.53
C VAL A 54 3.68 -10.24 -13.42
N PRO A 55 4.85 -9.74 -12.98
CA PRO A 55 6.00 -10.60 -12.74
C PRO A 55 5.71 -11.56 -11.57
N PRO A 56 6.32 -12.76 -11.54
CA PRO A 56 6.20 -13.67 -10.41
C PRO A 56 6.65 -13.00 -9.10
N PHE A 57 5.85 -13.12 -8.04
CA PHE A 57 6.11 -12.49 -6.75
C PHE A 57 5.85 -13.42 -5.56
N ASP A 58 5.34 -14.60 -5.81
CA ASP A 58 4.84 -15.55 -4.81
C ASP A 58 5.73 -16.81 -4.70
N PHE A 59 5.18 -17.85 -4.07
CA PHE A 59 5.88 -19.12 -3.88
C PHE A 59 6.21 -19.90 -5.16
N ARG A 60 5.86 -19.42 -6.33
CA ARG A 60 6.39 -19.93 -7.61
C ARG A 60 7.90 -19.69 -7.71
N LEU A 61 8.41 -18.68 -7.02
CA LEU A 61 9.83 -18.37 -6.92
C LEU A 61 10.46 -19.17 -5.76
N PRO A 62 11.49 -20.00 -6.02
CA PRO A 62 12.03 -20.91 -5.00
C PRO A 62 12.61 -20.24 -3.76
N GLY A 63 13.16 -19.03 -3.89
CA GLY A 63 13.77 -18.31 -2.77
C GLY A 63 12.77 -17.58 -1.89
N VAL A 64 11.49 -17.42 -2.30
CA VAL A 64 10.46 -16.82 -1.43
C VAL A 64 10.14 -17.78 -0.30
N THR A 65 10.48 -17.39 0.93
CA THR A 65 10.30 -18.20 2.15
C THR A 65 9.05 -17.83 2.94
N SER A 66 8.61 -16.58 2.83
CA SER A 66 7.37 -16.11 3.46
C SER A 66 6.71 -14.99 2.65
N MET A 67 5.42 -14.77 2.88
CA MET A 67 4.65 -13.73 2.22
C MET A 67 3.56 -13.18 3.14
N SER A 68 3.40 -11.85 3.17
CA SER A 68 2.29 -11.19 3.86
C SER A 68 1.22 -10.72 2.89
N VAL A 69 -0.06 -10.85 3.29
CA VAL A 69 -1.23 -10.45 2.51
C VAL A 69 -2.29 -9.86 3.43
N ASP A 70 -2.78 -8.65 3.14
CA ASP A 70 -3.78 -8.00 3.97
C ASP A 70 -5.20 -8.24 3.46
N THR A 71 -5.93 -9.08 4.17
CA THR A 71 -7.33 -9.39 3.89
C THR A 71 -8.25 -8.18 4.02
N HIS A 72 -7.88 -7.20 4.86
CA HIS A 72 -8.65 -5.98 5.11
C HIS A 72 -8.39 -4.83 4.11
N LYS A 73 -7.52 -5.05 3.13
CA LYS A 73 -7.30 -4.11 2.02
C LYS A 73 -8.15 -4.53 0.81
N TYR A 74 -7.55 -5.03 -0.23
CA TYR A 74 -8.28 -5.51 -1.42
C TYR A 74 -8.91 -6.90 -1.25
N GLY A 75 -8.74 -7.54 -0.08
CA GLY A 75 -9.51 -8.71 0.31
C GLY A 75 -10.91 -8.38 0.85
N TYR A 76 -11.21 -7.09 1.09
CA TYR A 76 -12.50 -6.54 1.52
C TYR A 76 -13.02 -7.06 2.86
N ALA A 77 -12.19 -7.73 3.65
CA ALA A 77 -12.52 -8.11 5.02
C ALA A 77 -12.49 -6.91 5.98
N ALA A 78 -13.07 -7.09 7.16
CA ALA A 78 -12.99 -6.08 8.22
C ALA A 78 -11.53 -5.85 8.65
N LYS A 79 -11.20 -4.62 9.08
CA LYS A 79 -9.89 -4.30 9.64
C LYS A 79 -9.59 -5.17 10.88
N GLY A 80 -8.32 -5.51 11.06
CA GLY A 80 -7.84 -6.32 12.19
C GLY A 80 -7.43 -7.75 11.81
N THR A 81 -7.48 -8.09 10.50
CA THR A 81 -6.93 -9.35 9.97
C THR A 81 -5.86 -9.08 8.94
N SER A 82 -4.79 -9.86 9.01
CA SER A 82 -3.72 -9.96 8.02
C SER A 82 -3.24 -11.40 8.02
N VAL A 83 -2.73 -11.88 6.92
CA VAL A 83 -2.26 -13.26 6.77
C VAL A 83 -0.78 -13.24 6.47
N ILE A 84 -0.03 -14.09 7.18
CA ILE A 84 1.34 -14.44 6.82
C ILE A 84 1.38 -15.89 6.38
N LEU A 85 2.03 -16.16 5.29
CA LEU A 85 2.22 -17.48 4.68
C LEU A 85 3.70 -17.85 4.74
N TYR A 86 4.00 -19.10 5.02
CA TYR A 86 5.34 -19.64 5.07
C TYR A 86 5.52 -20.81 4.09
N ARG A 87 6.72 -20.91 3.54
CA ARG A 87 7.11 -22.07 2.75
C ARG A 87 7.44 -23.24 3.67
N GLY A 88 6.40 -23.92 4.15
CA GLY A 88 6.53 -25.11 5.01
C GLY A 88 6.51 -24.82 6.51
N LEU A 89 6.32 -25.89 7.26
CA LEU A 89 6.16 -25.84 8.72
C LEU A 89 7.45 -25.49 9.44
N ASP A 90 8.62 -25.90 8.92
CA ASP A 90 9.91 -25.63 9.54
C ASP A 90 10.16 -24.12 9.72
N LEU A 91 9.78 -23.31 8.72
CA LEU A 91 9.83 -21.86 8.81
C LEU A 91 8.74 -21.29 9.71
N LEU A 92 7.54 -21.85 9.70
CA LEU A 92 6.44 -21.44 10.55
C LEU A 92 6.74 -21.68 12.04
N HIS A 93 7.52 -22.70 12.38
CA HIS A 93 7.91 -22.99 13.76
C HIS A 93 8.66 -21.82 14.43
N TYR A 94 9.38 -20.99 13.68
CA TYR A 94 10.04 -19.80 14.24
C TYR A 94 9.08 -18.70 14.66
N GLN A 95 7.80 -18.77 14.27
CA GLN A 95 6.76 -17.87 14.75
C GLN A 95 6.15 -18.35 16.07
N TYR A 96 6.23 -19.64 16.38
CA TYR A 96 5.65 -20.21 17.56
C TYR A 96 6.43 -19.81 18.81
N TYR A 97 5.70 -19.57 19.88
CA TYR A 97 6.26 -19.35 21.20
C TYR A 97 5.86 -20.48 22.10
N THR A 98 6.83 -21.11 22.75
CA THR A 98 6.59 -22.23 23.69
C THR A 98 7.45 -22.08 24.93
N ILE A 99 6.86 -22.25 26.11
CA ILE A 99 7.54 -22.35 27.40
C ILE A 99 7.03 -23.59 28.13
N PRO A 100 7.80 -24.68 28.15
CA PRO A 100 7.45 -25.88 28.91
C PRO A 100 7.81 -25.80 30.38
N ASP A 101 8.74 -24.93 30.76
CA ASP A 101 9.27 -24.77 32.11
C ASP A 101 8.83 -23.41 32.71
N TRP A 102 7.56 -23.32 33.10
CA TRP A 102 6.97 -22.14 33.71
C TRP A 102 6.03 -22.56 34.86
N PRO A 103 6.04 -21.87 36.04
CA PRO A 103 5.17 -22.21 37.19
C PRO A 103 3.67 -22.23 36.89
N GLY A 104 3.23 -21.52 35.81
CA GLY A 104 1.84 -21.53 35.33
C GLY A 104 1.46 -22.75 34.49
N GLY A 105 2.38 -23.70 34.27
CA GLY A 105 2.21 -24.89 33.45
C GLY A 105 2.78 -24.75 32.03
N LEU A 106 2.28 -25.57 31.12
CA LEU A 106 2.70 -25.52 29.69
C LEU A 106 2.07 -24.32 29.01
N TYR A 107 2.90 -23.43 28.46
CA TYR A 107 2.42 -22.32 27.66
C TYR A 107 2.89 -22.45 26.22
N PHE A 108 1.99 -22.22 25.28
CA PHE A 108 2.29 -22.14 23.87
C PHE A 108 1.37 -21.14 23.15
N SER A 109 1.88 -20.49 22.14
CA SER A 109 1.13 -19.54 21.29
C SER A 109 1.59 -19.67 19.83
N PRO A 110 0.67 -19.70 18.87
CA PRO A 110 1.02 -19.75 17.46
C PRO A 110 1.52 -18.41 16.92
N THR A 111 1.37 -17.32 17.66
CA THR A 111 1.72 -15.97 17.24
C THR A 111 2.26 -15.15 18.41
N PHE A 112 2.94 -14.03 18.11
CA PHE A 112 3.47 -13.11 19.12
C PHE A 112 2.41 -12.55 20.07
N ALA A 113 1.26 -12.14 19.56
CA ALA A 113 0.16 -11.71 20.42
C ALA A 113 -0.66 -12.93 20.88
N GLY A 114 -1.07 -12.94 22.13
CA GLY A 114 -1.84 -14.03 22.76
C GLY A 114 -3.24 -14.22 22.17
N SER A 115 -4.30 -14.04 22.98
CA SER A 115 -5.69 -14.24 22.53
C SER A 115 -6.08 -13.35 21.35
N ARG A 116 -6.87 -13.91 20.44
CA ARG A 116 -7.42 -13.21 19.27
C ARG A 116 -8.94 -13.37 19.25
N PRO A 117 -9.70 -12.34 18.81
CA PRO A 117 -11.13 -12.47 18.61
C PRO A 117 -11.43 -13.34 17.39
N GLY A 118 -12.08 -14.47 17.56
CA GLY A 118 -12.49 -15.37 16.47
C GLY A 118 -13.47 -14.71 15.48
N ALA A 119 -14.22 -13.71 15.92
CA ALA A 119 -15.13 -12.94 15.06
C ALA A 119 -14.45 -12.32 13.84
N LEU A 120 -13.23 -11.81 13.97
CA LEU A 120 -12.49 -11.24 12.84
C LEU A 120 -12.08 -12.30 11.80
N SER A 121 -11.67 -13.49 12.25
CA SER A 121 -11.37 -14.61 11.37
C SER A 121 -12.62 -15.09 10.63
N ALA A 122 -13.75 -15.20 11.35
CA ALA A 122 -15.04 -15.55 10.75
C ALA A 122 -15.51 -14.51 9.73
N ALA A 123 -15.38 -13.23 10.04
CA ALA A 123 -15.71 -12.14 9.11
C ALA A 123 -14.82 -12.16 7.86
N CYS A 124 -13.53 -12.46 8.04
CA CYS A 124 -12.60 -12.61 6.91
C CYS A 124 -13.02 -13.77 6.01
N TRP A 125 -13.29 -14.94 6.60
CA TRP A 125 -13.76 -16.11 5.85
C TRP A 125 -15.09 -15.82 5.13
N ALA A 126 -16.04 -15.21 5.80
CA ALA A 126 -17.33 -14.84 5.22
C ALA A 126 -17.18 -13.88 4.04
N ALA A 127 -16.35 -12.85 4.15
CA ALA A 127 -16.06 -11.92 3.08
C ALA A 127 -15.47 -12.64 1.86
N MET A 128 -14.42 -13.43 2.07
CA MET A 128 -13.74 -14.16 0.99
C MET A 128 -14.67 -15.16 0.30
N THR A 129 -15.47 -15.90 1.07
CA THR A 129 -16.42 -16.90 0.54
C THR A 129 -17.57 -16.23 -0.21
N SER A 130 -18.10 -15.12 0.32
CA SER A 130 -19.20 -14.38 -0.31
C SER A 130 -18.79 -13.70 -1.61
N ILE A 131 -17.60 -13.13 -1.68
CA ILE A 131 -17.08 -12.48 -2.88
C ILE A 131 -16.72 -13.55 -3.92
N GLY A 132 -16.05 -14.60 -3.49
CA GLY A 132 -15.61 -15.70 -4.34
C GLY A 132 -14.63 -15.27 -5.42
N GLU A 133 -14.21 -16.25 -6.20
CA GLU A 133 -13.24 -16.04 -7.28
C GLU A 133 -13.72 -15.04 -8.33
N GLN A 134 -14.96 -15.19 -8.78
CA GLN A 134 -15.53 -14.31 -9.80
C GLN A 134 -15.64 -12.86 -9.29
N GLY A 135 -16.05 -12.67 -8.03
CA GLY A 135 -16.16 -11.33 -7.45
C GLY A 135 -14.81 -10.61 -7.34
N TYR A 136 -13.73 -11.33 -7.00
CA TYR A 136 -12.38 -10.76 -7.01
C TYR A 136 -11.89 -10.44 -8.42
N LEU A 137 -12.17 -11.31 -9.40
CA LEU A 137 -11.81 -11.09 -10.80
C LEU A 137 -12.51 -9.83 -11.35
N ASP A 138 -13.82 -9.70 -11.14
CA ASP A 138 -14.63 -8.56 -11.58
C ASP A 138 -14.20 -7.26 -10.89
N SER A 139 -13.94 -7.33 -9.59
CA SER A 139 -13.46 -6.19 -8.81
C SER A 139 -12.11 -5.69 -9.32
N THR A 140 -11.17 -6.62 -9.54
CA THR A 140 -9.83 -6.29 -10.06
C THR A 140 -9.92 -5.70 -11.45
N LYS A 141 -10.70 -6.29 -12.36
CA LYS A 141 -10.92 -5.75 -13.71
C LYS A 141 -11.37 -4.30 -13.67
N ARG A 142 -12.42 -4.00 -12.89
CA ARG A 142 -12.96 -2.64 -12.74
C ARG A 142 -11.91 -1.66 -12.18
N ILE A 143 -11.14 -2.08 -11.18
CA ILE A 143 -10.08 -1.26 -10.57
C ILE A 143 -9.00 -0.94 -11.61
N LEU A 144 -8.51 -1.94 -12.33
CA LEU A 144 -7.43 -1.76 -13.31
C LEU A 144 -7.88 -0.90 -14.50
N GLU A 145 -9.06 -1.13 -15.04
CA GLU A 145 -9.65 -0.29 -16.10
C GLU A 145 -9.83 1.17 -15.64
N THR A 146 -10.23 1.38 -14.39
CA THR A 146 -10.35 2.72 -13.80
C THR A 146 -8.98 3.36 -13.59
N ALA A 147 -7.98 2.60 -13.13
CA ALA A 147 -6.62 3.08 -12.97
C ALA A 147 -6.00 3.50 -14.33
N VAL A 148 -6.26 2.76 -15.40
CA VAL A 148 -5.84 3.15 -16.76
C VAL A 148 -6.46 4.49 -17.14
N ARG A 149 -7.78 4.67 -16.98
CA ARG A 149 -8.46 5.95 -17.26
C ARG A 149 -7.90 7.12 -16.45
N ILE A 150 -7.65 6.90 -15.16
CA ILE A 150 -7.05 7.93 -14.30
C ILE A 150 -5.63 8.26 -14.76
N LYS A 151 -4.80 7.26 -15.05
CA LYS A 151 -3.44 7.48 -15.58
C LYS A 151 -3.45 8.27 -16.88
N GLU A 152 -4.32 7.92 -17.81
CA GLU A 152 -4.48 8.65 -19.08
C GLU A 152 -4.96 10.09 -18.87
N GLY A 153 -5.87 10.31 -17.92
CA GLY A 153 -6.32 11.64 -17.55
C GLY A 153 -5.21 12.50 -16.93
N ILE A 154 -4.43 11.93 -16.01
CA ILE A 154 -3.28 12.62 -15.40
C ILE A 154 -2.24 12.99 -16.47
N ARG A 155 -1.95 12.11 -17.43
CA ARG A 155 -1.01 12.39 -18.53
C ARG A 155 -1.45 13.53 -19.45
N ARG A 156 -2.75 13.90 -19.45
CA ARG A 156 -3.27 15.05 -20.21
C ARG A 156 -3.08 16.39 -19.49
N ILE A 157 -2.70 16.37 -18.22
CA ILE A 157 -2.38 17.56 -17.43
C ILE A 157 -0.88 17.82 -17.60
N PRO A 158 -0.45 18.86 -18.35
CA PRO A 158 0.95 19.03 -18.74
C PRO A 158 1.92 19.19 -17.56
N GLU A 159 1.42 19.69 -16.45
CA GLU A 159 2.19 19.91 -15.24
C GLU A 159 2.48 18.63 -14.44
N LEU A 160 1.76 17.54 -14.71
CA LEU A 160 1.84 16.31 -13.94
C LEU A 160 2.51 15.19 -14.74
N HIS A 161 3.27 14.35 -14.05
CA HIS A 161 3.79 13.11 -14.62
C HIS A 161 3.64 11.95 -13.64
N ILE A 162 3.38 10.75 -14.17
CA ILE A 162 3.21 9.55 -13.36
C ILE A 162 4.59 8.97 -13.04
N GLN A 163 4.76 8.49 -11.81
CA GLN A 163 5.96 7.80 -11.35
C GLN A 163 5.91 6.32 -11.76
N GLY A 164 6.78 5.92 -12.68
CA GLY A 164 6.83 4.54 -13.17
C GLY A 164 5.62 4.14 -14.01
N ASP A 165 5.29 2.83 -14.00
CA ASP A 165 4.08 2.29 -14.66
C ASP A 165 3.27 1.42 -13.68
N PRO A 166 2.64 2.01 -12.68
CA PRO A 166 1.89 1.29 -11.66
C PRO A 166 0.58 0.72 -12.22
N LEU A 167 0.13 -0.42 -11.64
CA LEU A 167 -1.14 -1.02 -12.02
C LEU A 167 -2.35 -0.28 -11.39
N PHE A 168 -2.37 -0.10 -10.08
CA PHE A 168 -3.53 0.45 -9.34
C PHE A 168 -3.18 1.42 -8.21
N VAL A 169 -1.92 1.51 -7.82
CA VAL A 169 -1.41 2.55 -6.92
C VAL A 169 -0.71 3.58 -7.79
N VAL A 170 -1.40 4.68 -8.08
CA VAL A 170 -0.95 5.68 -9.05
C VAL A 170 -0.30 6.84 -8.33
N ALA A 171 1.02 6.93 -8.40
CA ALA A 171 1.79 8.06 -7.90
C ALA A 171 2.07 9.05 -9.03
N PHE A 172 1.95 10.35 -8.76
CA PHE A 172 2.23 11.41 -9.71
C PHE A 172 2.94 12.58 -9.05
N ALA A 173 3.77 13.26 -9.81
CA ALA A 173 4.61 14.37 -9.39
C ALA A 173 4.51 15.55 -10.35
N SER A 174 5.13 16.66 -9.98
CA SER A 174 5.28 17.84 -10.82
C SER A 174 6.62 18.53 -10.56
N GLU A 175 7.17 19.13 -11.60
CA GLU A 175 8.34 20.01 -11.51
C GLU A 175 7.96 21.50 -11.53
N SER A 176 6.71 21.81 -11.90
CA SER A 176 6.23 23.17 -12.11
C SER A 176 5.25 23.68 -11.05
N VAL A 177 4.58 22.77 -10.34
CA VAL A 177 3.65 23.10 -9.25
C VAL A 177 3.95 22.28 -7.99
N ASP A 178 3.64 22.85 -6.82
CA ASP A 178 3.75 22.13 -5.55
C ASP A 178 2.63 21.09 -5.42
N VAL A 179 2.97 19.81 -5.60
CA VAL A 179 2.00 18.69 -5.53
C VAL A 179 1.36 18.53 -4.15
N TYR A 180 2.00 19.03 -3.08
CA TYR A 180 1.39 19.00 -1.76
C TYR A 180 0.28 20.05 -1.61
N LYS A 181 0.42 21.22 -2.28
CA LYS A 181 -0.68 22.19 -2.40
C LYS A 181 -1.83 21.65 -3.24
N VAL A 182 -1.51 20.92 -4.34
CA VAL A 182 -2.52 20.19 -5.11
C VAL A 182 -3.24 19.18 -4.22
N MET A 183 -2.52 18.42 -3.40
CA MET A 183 -3.12 17.47 -2.45
C MET A 183 -4.04 18.17 -1.44
N ASP A 184 -3.63 19.32 -0.90
CA ASP A 184 -4.44 20.12 0.04
C ASP A 184 -5.75 20.58 -0.61
N PHE A 185 -5.69 21.10 -1.84
CA PHE A 185 -6.88 21.49 -2.60
C PHE A 185 -7.81 20.29 -2.83
N MET A 186 -7.27 19.15 -3.26
CA MET A 186 -8.03 17.91 -3.45
C MET A 186 -8.68 17.42 -2.16
N SER A 187 -8.05 17.63 -1.00
CA SER A 187 -8.62 17.34 0.31
C SER A 187 -9.87 18.16 0.61
N HIS A 188 -9.90 19.44 0.23
CA HIS A 188 -11.11 20.27 0.33
C HIS A 188 -12.26 19.77 -0.57
N LYS A 189 -11.92 19.17 -1.71
CA LYS A 189 -12.88 18.46 -2.59
C LYS A 189 -13.25 17.05 -2.08
N LYS A 190 -12.78 16.66 -0.88
CA LYS A 190 -13.04 15.36 -0.23
C LYS A 190 -12.34 14.17 -0.88
N TRP A 191 -11.24 14.41 -1.60
CA TRP A 191 -10.34 13.35 -2.03
C TRP A 191 -9.28 13.07 -0.96
N SER A 192 -8.96 11.79 -0.78
CA SER A 192 -7.91 11.37 0.13
C SER A 192 -6.70 10.88 -0.68
N LEU A 193 -5.73 11.76 -0.84
CA LEU A 193 -4.43 11.45 -1.41
C LEU A 193 -3.40 11.32 -0.29
N ASN A 194 -2.30 10.63 -0.57
CA ASN A 194 -1.18 10.54 0.36
C ASN A 194 0.03 11.27 -0.22
N GLY A 195 0.63 12.15 0.57
CA GLY A 195 1.89 12.78 0.24
C GLY A 195 3.05 11.79 0.43
N LEU A 196 4.01 11.84 -0.48
CA LEU A 196 5.18 10.97 -0.52
C LEU A 196 6.46 11.80 -0.56
N HIS A 197 7.57 11.17 -0.16
CA HIS A 197 8.89 11.78 -0.19
C HIS A 197 9.87 10.93 -1.01
N LYS A 198 10.83 11.62 -1.66
CA LYS A 198 11.96 10.98 -2.33
C LYS A 198 11.55 9.97 -3.42
N PRO A 199 10.99 10.50 -4.50
CA PRO A 199 10.77 11.91 -4.85
C PRO A 199 9.53 12.52 -4.20
N THR A 200 9.44 13.86 -4.22
CA THR A 200 8.23 14.60 -3.88
C THR A 200 7.12 14.27 -4.85
N CYS A 201 6.10 13.59 -4.38
CA CYS A 201 4.92 13.22 -5.18
C CYS A 201 3.72 12.93 -4.28
N VAL A 202 2.60 12.65 -4.89
CA VAL A 202 1.37 12.20 -4.20
C VAL A 202 0.84 10.96 -4.88
N HIS A 203 0.11 10.11 -4.15
CA HIS A 203 -0.50 8.94 -4.77
C HIS A 203 -1.97 8.76 -4.43
N LEU A 204 -2.64 8.02 -5.31
CA LEU A 204 -3.98 7.49 -5.17
C LEU A 204 -3.94 5.96 -5.28
N CYS A 205 -4.43 5.26 -4.25
CA CYS A 205 -4.74 3.84 -4.36
C CYS A 205 -6.14 3.69 -4.99
N VAL A 206 -6.23 3.20 -6.22
CA VAL A 206 -7.51 3.00 -6.90
C VAL A 206 -8.24 1.82 -6.28
N THR A 207 -9.48 2.03 -5.84
CA THR A 207 -10.34 1.05 -5.17
C THR A 207 -11.70 0.97 -5.88
N LEU A 208 -12.56 0.04 -5.46
CA LEU A 208 -13.93 -0.07 -5.99
C LEU A 208 -14.76 1.20 -5.86
N ARG A 209 -14.44 2.10 -4.92
CA ARG A 209 -15.13 3.40 -4.82
C ARG A 209 -14.90 4.27 -6.05
N HIS A 210 -13.68 4.22 -6.60
CA HIS A 210 -13.30 4.99 -7.78
C HIS A 210 -13.93 4.45 -9.07
N THR A 211 -14.40 3.20 -9.06
CA THR A 211 -15.02 2.54 -10.21
C THR A 211 -16.52 2.88 -10.38
N GLN A 212 -17.09 3.65 -9.45
CA GLN A 212 -18.49 4.09 -9.58
C GLN A 212 -18.62 5.07 -10.76
N PRO A 213 -19.77 5.08 -11.46
CA PRO A 213 -19.99 5.98 -12.59
C PRO A 213 -19.70 7.46 -12.24
N GLY A 214 -18.93 8.15 -13.07
CA GLY A 214 -18.61 9.56 -12.93
C GLY A 214 -17.54 9.89 -11.86
N VAL A 215 -17.07 8.93 -11.06
CA VAL A 215 -16.12 9.22 -9.98
C VAL A 215 -14.71 9.48 -10.52
N ALA A 216 -14.25 8.69 -11.48
CA ALA A 216 -12.93 8.91 -12.10
C ALA A 216 -12.90 10.23 -12.89
N GLU A 217 -13.96 10.54 -13.60
CA GLU A 217 -14.10 11.79 -14.36
C GLU A 217 -14.10 13.01 -13.43
N ARG A 218 -14.86 12.94 -12.32
CA ARG A 218 -14.86 13.98 -11.29
C ARG A 218 -13.48 14.15 -10.66
N PHE A 219 -12.78 13.03 -10.35
CA PHE A 219 -11.43 13.10 -9.81
C PHE A 219 -10.48 13.86 -10.74
N LEU A 220 -10.55 13.58 -12.04
CA LEU A 220 -9.69 14.24 -13.03
C LEU A 220 -10.05 15.72 -13.23
N ALA A 221 -11.34 16.07 -13.20
CA ALA A 221 -11.76 17.46 -13.27
C ALA A 221 -11.32 18.25 -12.04
N ASP A 222 -11.51 17.69 -10.84
CA ASP A 222 -11.06 18.31 -9.59
C ASP A 222 -9.52 18.43 -9.54
N LEU A 223 -8.79 17.45 -10.09
CA LEU A 223 -7.32 17.49 -10.17
C LEU A 223 -6.83 18.57 -11.12
N GLN A 224 -7.47 18.73 -12.28
CA GLN A 224 -7.17 19.81 -13.23
C GLN A 224 -7.40 21.17 -12.57
N GLU A 225 -8.56 21.37 -11.91
CA GLU A 225 -8.89 22.59 -11.16
C GLU A 225 -7.85 22.86 -10.06
N ALA A 226 -7.41 21.81 -9.35
CA ALA A 226 -6.39 21.95 -8.31
C ALA A 226 -5.06 22.46 -8.86
N VAL A 227 -4.61 21.92 -10.00
CA VAL A 227 -3.37 22.37 -10.65
C VAL A 227 -3.49 23.82 -11.11
N GLU A 228 -4.59 24.19 -11.75
CA GLU A 228 -4.86 25.57 -12.20
C GLU A 228 -4.90 26.54 -11.02
N HIS A 229 -5.56 26.16 -9.92
CA HIS A 229 -5.62 26.98 -8.71
C HIS A 229 -4.22 27.20 -8.13
N VAL A 230 -3.41 26.17 -7.96
CA VAL A 230 -2.04 26.28 -7.41
C VAL A 230 -1.15 27.12 -8.31
N LYS A 231 -1.32 27.07 -9.63
CA LYS A 231 -0.59 27.94 -10.58
C LYS A 231 -1.01 29.42 -10.43
N ALA A 232 -2.29 29.67 -10.24
CA ALA A 232 -2.81 31.03 -10.10
C ALA A 232 -2.50 31.64 -8.73
N HIS A 233 -2.29 30.83 -7.69
CA HIS A 233 -2.10 31.25 -6.31
C HIS A 233 -0.82 30.65 -5.68
N PRO A 234 0.35 30.88 -6.24
CA PRO A 234 1.60 30.25 -5.76
C PRO A 234 1.97 30.61 -4.32
N GLU A 235 1.53 31.79 -3.84
CA GLU A 235 1.79 32.29 -2.47
C GLU A 235 0.84 31.72 -1.42
N GLU A 236 -0.23 31.03 -1.82
CA GLU A 236 -1.17 30.46 -0.88
C GLU A 236 -0.48 29.37 -0.04
N LYS A 237 -0.63 29.47 1.30
CA LYS A 237 -0.06 28.48 2.21
C LYS A 237 -0.98 27.28 2.31
N GLY A 238 -0.48 26.11 1.94
CA GLY A 238 -1.20 24.85 2.16
C GLY A 238 -1.27 24.47 3.63
N THR A 239 -2.16 23.56 3.97
CA THR A 239 -2.31 23.01 5.34
C THR A 239 -1.28 21.92 5.62
N MET A 240 -1.18 20.93 4.76
CA MET A 240 -0.25 19.80 4.85
C MET A 240 1.04 20.03 4.05
N ALA A 241 0.99 20.84 2.99
CA ALA A 241 2.13 21.14 2.15
C ALA A 241 3.37 21.61 2.94
N PRO A 242 3.27 22.50 3.96
CA PRO A 242 4.43 22.88 4.76
C PRO A 242 5.04 21.72 5.53
N ILE A 243 4.23 20.80 6.06
CA ILE A 243 4.69 19.64 6.85
C ILE A 243 5.47 18.67 5.94
N TYR A 244 4.91 18.33 4.78
CA TYR A 244 5.55 17.45 3.80
C TYR A 244 6.79 18.11 3.18
N GLY A 245 6.72 19.40 2.85
CA GLY A 245 7.84 20.17 2.32
C GLY A 245 9.02 20.23 3.29
N MET A 246 8.78 20.51 4.58
CA MET A 246 9.83 20.47 5.60
C MET A 246 10.44 19.06 5.75
N ALA A 247 9.61 18.02 5.76
CA ALA A 247 10.09 16.65 5.89
C ALA A 247 10.93 16.20 4.68
N SER A 248 10.67 16.75 3.49
CA SER A 248 11.43 16.43 2.27
C SER A 248 12.76 17.17 2.14
N THR A 249 12.84 18.42 2.65
CA THR A 249 13.97 19.34 2.42
C THR A 249 14.92 19.47 3.61
N MET A 250 14.44 19.25 4.85
CA MET A 250 15.28 19.42 6.03
C MET A 250 16.16 18.19 6.32
N PRO A 251 17.48 18.38 6.49
CA PRO A 251 18.38 17.31 6.93
C PRO A 251 18.13 16.87 8.38
N MET A 252 17.30 17.59 9.13
CA MET A 252 17.05 17.38 10.56
C MET A 252 15.86 16.43 10.81
N ARG A 253 16.05 15.14 10.50
CA ARG A 253 15.05 14.09 10.76
C ARG A 253 14.57 14.04 12.22
N GLY A 254 15.42 14.44 13.19
CA GLY A 254 15.09 14.48 14.60
C GLY A 254 13.98 15.49 14.92
N LEU A 255 14.03 16.69 14.34
CA LEU A 255 13.03 17.73 14.60
C LEU A 255 11.64 17.33 14.11
N VAL A 256 11.53 16.75 12.91
CA VAL A 256 10.25 16.27 12.37
C VAL A 256 9.70 15.13 13.24
N SER A 257 10.55 14.20 13.68
CA SER A 257 10.16 13.14 14.62
C SER A 257 9.60 13.69 15.93
N ASP A 258 10.24 14.70 16.49
CA ASP A 258 9.80 15.31 17.75
C ASP A 258 8.49 16.11 17.59
N MET A 259 8.30 16.77 16.46
CA MET A 259 7.01 17.39 16.13
C MET A 259 5.88 16.36 16.02
N LEU A 260 6.11 15.22 15.36
CA LEU A 260 5.14 14.13 15.24
C LEU A 260 4.82 13.53 16.61
N LYS A 261 5.81 13.35 17.50
CA LYS A 261 5.57 12.92 18.89
C LYS A 261 4.68 13.89 19.63
N LYS A 262 4.99 15.20 19.56
CA LYS A 262 4.14 16.24 20.19
C LYS A 262 2.72 16.25 19.64
N TYR A 263 2.56 16.02 18.35
CA TYR A 263 1.22 15.89 17.74
C TYR A 263 0.47 14.69 18.32
N LEU A 264 1.13 13.53 18.45
CA LEU A 264 0.54 12.36 19.10
C LEU A 264 0.19 12.64 20.57
N ASP A 265 1.07 13.32 21.31
CA ASP A 265 0.80 13.72 22.70
C ASP A 265 -0.48 14.57 22.80
N LEU A 266 -0.72 15.46 21.83
CA LEU A 266 -1.96 16.27 21.80
C LEU A 266 -3.20 15.44 21.55
N ILE A 267 -3.11 14.39 20.74
CA ILE A 267 -4.24 13.47 20.47
C ILE A 267 -4.57 12.61 21.69
N PHE A 268 -3.56 12.20 22.45
CA PHE A 268 -3.72 11.34 23.62
C PHE A 268 -3.82 12.11 24.94
N LYS A 269 -3.70 13.42 24.89
CA LYS A 269 -3.90 14.26 26.08
C LYS A 269 -5.38 14.25 26.48
N PRO A 270 -5.73 13.86 27.73
CA PRO A 270 -7.11 13.84 28.21
C PRO A 270 -7.73 15.22 28.22
#